data_dd28c8abab7b334f5a044c689da5e04d
#
_entry.id   dd28c8abab7b334f5a044c689da5e04d
#
_cell.length_a   1.000
_cell.length_b   1.000
_cell.length_c   1.000
_cell.angle_alpha   90.00
_cell.angle_beta   90.00
_cell.angle_gamma   90.00
#
_symmetry.space_group_name_H-M   'P 1'
#
loop_
_entity.id
_entity.type
_entity.pdbx_description
1 polymer ?
#
loop_
_entity_poly.entity_id
_entity_poly.type
_entity_poly.pdbx_seq_one_letter_code
_entity_poly.pdbx_strand_id
1 'polypeptide(L)'
;MRRLILRIALVASALVALGVVAGCSQLTFVKRRLPPPTQTADGIVFRFYAPSAKSVQVAGNWPENDWLRGQAQSGSFNIGLMKDDDGDGIWTRTEKIAPGRYQYKFVIDQTNWKEAPNNPNRTNDGYGGNNSVLDVR
;
A
#
# COMPACT_ATOMS: atom_id res chain seq x y z
N MET A 1 -5.58 -47.68 48.94
CA MET A 1 -6.52 -46.74 48.30
C MET A 1 -6.17 -45.26 48.52
N ARG A 2 -5.86 -44.80 49.74
CA ARG A 2 -5.55 -43.36 49.95
C ARG A 2 -4.35 -42.81 49.14
N ARG A 3 -3.33 -43.63 48.91
CA ARG A 3 -2.14 -43.20 48.13
C ARG A 3 -2.36 -43.11 46.61
N LEU A 4 -3.35 -43.85 46.11
CA LEU A 4 -3.70 -43.85 44.71
C LEU A 4 -4.53 -42.60 44.33
N ILE A 5 -5.45 -42.20 45.19
CA ILE A 5 -6.30 -41.04 45.03
C ILE A 5 -5.46 -39.74 45.05
N LEU A 6 -4.43 -39.69 45.93
CA LEU A 6 -3.53 -38.53 46.04
C LEU A 6 -2.66 -38.36 44.77
N ARG A 7 -2.28 -39.45 44.10
CA ARG A 7 -1.48 -39.41 42.88
C ARG A 7 -2.31 -38.99 41.69
N ILE A 8 -3.58 -39.35 41.63
CA ILE A 8 -4.51 -38.93 40.55
C ILE A 8 -4.85 -37.44 40.68
N ALA A 9 -5.00 -36.93 41.91
CA ALA A 9 -5.25 -35.52 42.14
C ALA A 9 -4.06 -34.63 41.74
N LEU A 10 -2.82 -35.08 41.92
CA LEU A 10 -1.61 -34.34 41.53
C LEU A 10 -1.41 -34.31 40.01
N VAL A 11 -1.77 -35.38 39.30
CA VAL A 11 -1.67 -35.42 37.83
C VAL A 11 -2.75 -34.54 37.18
N ALA A 12 -3.95 -34.49 37.78
CA ALA A 12 -5.01 -33.63 37.28
C ALA A 12 -4.69 -32.12 37.45
N SER A 13 -3.98 -31.74 38.53
CA SER A 13 -3.57 -30.36 38.77
C SER A 13 -2.44 -29.89 37.84
N ALA A 14 -1.60 -30.81 37.36
CA ALA A 14 -0.50 -30.47 36.42
C ALA A 14 -1.00 -30.24 34.99
N LEU A 15 -2.12 -30.85 34.61
CA LEU A 15 -2.70 -30.70 33.26
C LEU A 15 -3.49 -29.39 33.07
N VAL A 16 -3.97 -28.79 34.16
CA VAL A 16 -4.69 -27.50 34.11
C VAL A 16 -3.73 -26.30 33.98
N ALA A 17 -2.48 -26.45 34.41
CA ALA A 17 -1.49 -25.36 34.35
C ALA A 17 -0.84 -25.17 32.97
N LEU A 18 -1.03 -26.08 32.00
CA LEU A 18 -0.43 -26.01 30.65
C LEU A 18 -1.37 -25.38 29.58
N GLY A 19 -2.56 -24.98 29.98
CA GLY A 19 -3.62 -24.53 29.06
C GLY A 19 -3.76 -23.01 28.87
N VAL A 20 -2.91 -22.16 29.44
CA VAL A 20 -3.12 -20.71 29.44
C VAL A 20 -1.92 -19.93 28.87
N VAL A 21 -1.25 -20.48 27.87
CA VAL A 21 -0.33 -19.68 27.03
C VAL A 21 -0.76 -19.76 25.57
N ALA A 22 -2.07 -19.67 25.32
CA ALA A 22 -2.55 -19.17 24.05
C ALA A 22 -2.41 -17.65 24.11
N GLY A 23 -1.18 -17.17 23.96
CA GLY A 23 -0.91 -15.77 23.74
C GLY A 23 -1.73 -15.33 22.54
N CYS A 24 -2.72 -14.49 22.76
CA CYS A 24 -3.32 -13.70 21.70
C CYS A 24 -2.17 -12.95 21.04
N SER A 25 -1.63 -13.50 19.95
CA SER A 25 -0.89 -12.72 18.97
C SER A 25 -1.89 -11.69 18.45
N GLN A 26 -1.97 -10.57 19.12
CA GLN A 26 -2.59 -9.36 18.61
C GLN A 26 -1.78 -9.06 17.36
N LEU A 27 -2.26 -9.54 16.20
CA LEU A 27 -1.85 -9.03 14.91
C LEU A 27 -2.26 -7.56 14.90
N THR A 28 -1.45 -6.71 15.48
CA THR A 28 -1.52 -5.27 15.28
C THR A 28 -1.21 -5.06 13.81
N PHE A 29 -2.26 -5.02 13.00
CA PHE A 29 -2.17 -4.46 11.65
C PHE A 29 -1.81 -2.99 11.81
N VAL A 30 -0.53 -2.72 11.98
CA VAL A 30 -0.01 -1.36 11.84
C VAL A 30 -0.20 -1.02 10.37
N LYS A 31 -1.31 -0.35 10.07
CA LYS A 31 -1.56 0.22 8.76
C LYS A 31 -0.40 1.18 8.48
N ARG A 32 0.60 0.71 7.75
CA ARG A 32 1.76 1.53 7.38
C ARG A 32 1.23 2.74 6.62
N ARG A 33 1.27 3.89 7.27
CA ARG A 33 1.01 5.16 6.60
C ARG A 33 2.24 5.49 5.77
N LEU A 34 2.16 5.23 4.47
CA LEU A 34 3.18 5.68 3.55
C LEU A 34 3.17 7.21 3.48
N PRO A 35 4.33 7.86 3.34
CA PRO A 35 4.38 9.30 3.12
C PRO A 35 3.73 9.66 1.77
N PRO A 36 3.24 10.91 1.60
CA PRO A 36 2.88 11.42 0.29
C PRO A 36 4.09 11.40 -0.64
N PRO A 37 3.90 11.65 -1.95
CA PRO A 37 5.03 11.72 -2.89
C PRO A 37 6.13 12.62 -2.37
N THR A 38 7.38 12.15 -2.46
CA THR A 38 8.55 12.82 -1.87
C THR A 38 9.47 13.29 -2.98
N GLN A 39 9.84 14.56 -2.97
CA GLN A 39 10.83 15.11 -3.90
C GLN A 39 12.24 14.74 -3.45
N THR A 40 13.04 14.18 -4.35
CA THR A 40 14.44 13.79 -4.16
C THR A 40 15.31 14.38 -5.28
N ALA A 41 16.63 14.20 -5.20
CA ALA A 41 17.54 14.60 -6.28
C ALA A 41 17.25 13.87 -7.61
N ASP A 42 16.71 12.63 -7.55
CA ASP A 42 16.43 11.80 -8.71
C ASP A 42 15.02 12.03 -9.30
N GLY A 43 14.16 12.77 -8.61
CA GLY A 43 12.80 13.05 -9.02
C GLY A 43 11.78 12.88 -7.89
N ILE A 44 10.53 12.69 -8.27
CA ILE A 44 9.42 12.48 -7.34
C ILE A 44 9.23 10.99 -7.12
N VAL A 45 9.31 10.57 -5.86
CA VAL A 45 9.12 9.17 -5.46
C VAL A 45 7.68 8.96 -5.03
N PHE A 46 6.94 8.19 -5.81
CA PHE A 46 5.60 7.70 -5.50
C PHE A 46 5.66 6.36 -4.79
N ARG A 47 4.77 6.15 -3.80
CA ARG A 47 4.62 4.88 -3.08
C ARG A 47 3.15 4.57 -2.88
N PHE A 48 2.78 3.30 -3.09
CA PHE A 48 1.42 2.84 -2.88
C PHE A 48 1.40 1.42 -2.30
N TYR A 49 0.63 1.20 -1.25
CA TYR A 49 0.49 -0.12 -0.64
C TYR A 49 -0.66 -0.89 -1.28
N ALA A 50 -0.33 -1.97 -1.96
CA ALA A 50 -1.29 -2.86 -2.63
C ALA A 50 -0.72 -4.30 -2.69
N PRO A 51 -0.72 -5.05 -1.58
CA PRO A 51 -0.03 -6.35 -1.48
C PRO A 51 -0.66 -7.44 -2.35
N SER A 52 -1.92 -7.28 -2.74
CA SER A 52 -2.63 -8.26 -3.59
C SER A 52 -2.70 -7.83 -5.06
N ALA A 53 -2.14 -6.67 -5.42
CA ALA A 53 -2.17 -6.18 -6.79
C ALA A 53 -1.20 -6.96 -7.69
N LYS A 54 -1.59 -7.15 -8.94
CA LYS A 54 -0.73 -7.70 -10.00
C LYS A 54 0.06 -6.61 -10.71
N SER A 55 -0.47 -5.39 -10.72
CA SER A 55 0.17 -4.20 -11.27
C SER A 55 -0.33 -2.94 -10.58
N VAL A 56 0.54 -1.95 -10.45
CA VAL A 56 0.18 -0.60 -10.00
C VAL A 56 0.84 0.41 -10.92
N GLN A 57 0.09 1.43 -11.31
CA GLN A 57 0.60 2.55 -12.10
C GLN A 57 0.27 3.86 -11.40
N VAL A 58 1.14 4.86 -11.56
CA VAL A 58 0.79 6.24 -11.24
C VAL A 58 0.34 6.93 -12.53
N ALA A 59 -0.85 7.51 -12.49
CA ALA A 59 -1.46 8.28 -13.59
C ALA A 59 -1.56 9.73 -13.17
N GLY A 60 -1.10 10.66 -14.02
CA GLY A 60 -1.17 12.07 -13.72
C GLY A 60 -1.12 12.94 -14.98
N ASN A 61 -1.33 14.24 -14.79
CA ASN A 61 -1.47 15.20 -15.89
C ASN A 61 -0.15 15.91 -16.29
N TRP A 62 1.01 15.38 -15.88
CA TRP A 62 2.28 15.85 -16.48
C TRP A 62 2.48 15.26 -17.87
N PRO A 63 3.19 15.96 -18.75
CA PRO A 63 3.22 15.65 -20.19
C PRO A 63 3.65 14.23 -20.53
N GLU A 64 4.64 13.67 -19.84
CA GLU A 64 5.18 12.35 -20.10
C GLU A 64 4.23 11.21 -19.67
N ASN A 65 3.23 11.51 -18.84
CA ASN A 65 2.25 10.55 -18.34
C ASN A 65 0.87 10.71 -19.00
N ASP A 66 0.39 11.94 -19.08
CA ASP A 66 -0.91 12.33 -19.69
C ASP A 66 -2.05 11.35 -19.36
N TRP A 67 -2.20 11.05 -18.06
CA TRP A 67 -3.23 10.12 -17.58
C TRP A 67 -3.17 8.75 -18.26
N LEU A 68 -1.95 8.28 -18.60
CA LEU A 68 -1.69 7.00 -19.27
C LEU A 68 -2.26 6.90 -20.70
N ARG A 69 -2.66 8.02 -21.32
CA ARG A 69 -3.28 8.01 -22.66
C ARG A 69 -2.39 7.39 -23.73
N GLY A 70 -1.07 7.56 -23.62
CA GLY A 70 -0.12 6.98 -24.58
C GLY A 70 -0.12 5.45 -24.63
N GLN A 71 -0.63 4.77 -23.60
CA GLN A 71 -0.71 3.30 -23.55
C GLN A 71 -1.66 2.72 -24.59
N ALA A 72 -2.81 3.36 -24.78
CA ALA A 72 -3.80 2.90 -25.75
C ALA A 72 -3.26 2.94 -27.19
N GLN A 73 -2.33 3.85 -27.46
CA GLN A 73 -1.72 4.05 -28.78
C GLN A 73 -0.52 3.15 -29.03
N SER A 74 0.27 2.87 -27.98
CA SER A 74 1.51 2.08 -28.09
C SER A 74 1.31 0.59 -27.83
N GLY A 75 0.17 0.18 -27.26
CA GLY A 75 -0.06 -1.19 -26.78
C GLY A 75 0.85 -1.59 -25.62
N SER A 76 1.55 -0.65 -24.99
CA SER A 76 2.51 -0.88 -23.92
C SER A 76 1.99 -0.31 -22.60
N PHE A 77 1.95 -1.12 -21.57
CA PHE A 77 1.51 -0.75 -20.22
C PHE A 77 2.67 -0.24 -19.34
N ASN A 78 3.67 0.41 -19.90
CA ASN A 78 4.88 0.82 -19.18
C ASN A 78 4.81 2.24 -18.60
N ILE A 79 3.87 3.08 -19.08
CA ILE A 79 3.75 4.46 -18.59
C ILE A 79 3.30 4.42 -17.12
N GLY A 80 4.05 5.10 -16.26
CA GLY A 80 3.73 5.17 -14.83
C GLY A 80 3.79 3.83 -14.08
N LEU A 81 4.28 2.74 -14.69
CA LEU A 81 4.33 1.42 -14.07
C LEU A 81 5.26 1.44 -12.86
N MET A 82 4.72 1.05 -11.71
CA MET A 82 5.43 0.95 -10.45
C MET A 82 5.97 -0.47 -10.25
N LYS A 83 6.91 -0.64 -9.32
CA LYS A 83 7.53 -1.91 -8.98
C LYS A 83 7.44 -2.21 -7.49
N ASP A 84 7.30 -3.48 -7.17
CA ASP A 84 7.40 -4.06 -5.84
C ASP A 84 8.46 -5.16 -5.90
N ASP A 85 9.74 -4.74 -5.92
CA ASP A 85 10.88 -5.63 -6.19
C ASP A 85 11.19 -6.56 -5.00
N ASP A 86 10.82 -6.17 -3.77
CA ASP A 86 11.05 -6.96 -2.55
C ASP A 86 9.80 -7.73 -2.08
N GLY A 87 8.66 -7.55 -2.73
CA GLY A 87 7.42 -8.26 -2.44
C GLY A 87 6.77 -7.86 -1.11
N ASP A 88 7.06 -6.67 -0.58
CA ASP A 88 6.47 -6.19 0.68
C ASP A 88 5.08 -5.56 0.51
N GLY A 89 4.58 -5.51 -0.71
CA GLY A 89 3.30 -4.92 -1.10
C GLY A 89 3.35 -3.41 -1.27
N ILE A 90 4.52 -2.79 -1.16
CA ILE A 90 4.72 -1.37 -1.39
C ILE A 90 5.29 -1.15 -2.79
N TRP A 91 4.45 -0.71 -3.68
CA TRP A 91 4.81 -0.35 -5.04
C TRP A 91 5.47 1.02 -5.05
N THR A 92 6.58 1.14 -5.77
CA THR A 92 7.38 2.37 -5.84
C THR A 92 7.69 2.76 -7.28
N ARG A 93 7.76 4.07 -7.53
CA ARG A 93 8.26 4.63 -8.79
C ARG A 93 8.84 6.02 -8.56
N THR A 94 9.95 6.30 -9.23
CA THR A 94 10.54 7.64 -9.29
C THR A 94 10.29 8.21 -10.69
N GLU A 95 9.70 9.41 -10.74
CA GLU A 95 9.41 10.14 -11.97
C GLU A 95 10.11 11.49 -11.98
N LYS A 96 10.72 11.83 -13.10
CA LYS A 96 11.25 13.19 -13.32
C LYS A 96 10.12 14.06 -13.84
N ILE A 97 9.63 14.96 -12.99
CA ILE A 97 8.52 15.85 -13.28
C ILE A 97 9.02 17.27 -13.15
N ALA A 98 8.78 18.11 -14.16
CA ALA A 98 9.16 19.53 -14.13
C ALA A 98 8.45 20.26 -12.98
N PRO A 99 9.03 21.38 -12.47
CA PRO A 99 8.35 22.21 -11.47
C PRO A 99 6.94 22.62 -11.94
N GLY A 100 5.97 22.51 -11.03
CA GLY A 100 4.58 22.80 -11.33
C GLY A 100 3.60 22.14 -10.37
N ARG A 101 2.30 22.37 -10.61
CA ARG A 101 1.21 21.76 -9.84
C ARG A 101 0.47 20.77 -10.73
N TYR A 102 0.40 19.54 -10.26
CA TYR A 102 -0.15 18.41 -11.00
C TYR A 102 -1.22 17.68 -10.21
N GLN A 103 -2.02 16.90 -10.91
CA GLN A 103 -3.01 15.99 -10.34
C GLN A 103 -2.64 14.56 -10.70
N TYR A 104 -2.91 13.61 -9.79
CA TYR A 104 -2.61 12.21 -10.03
C TYR A 104 -3.55 11.27 -9.27
N LYS A 105 -3.58 10.03 -9.73
CA LYS A 105 -4.19 8.86 -9.08
C LYS A 105 -3.27 7.65 -9.24
N PHE A 106 -3.56 6.61 -8.48
CA PHE A 106 -2.99 5.28 -8.71
C PHE A 106 -3.99 4.41 -9.46
N VAL A 107 -3.50 3.55 -10.34
CA VAL A 107 -4.31 2.60 -11.11
C VAL A 107 -3.86 1.20 -10.76
N ILE A 108 -4.72 0.45 -10.11
CA ILE A 108 -4.46 -0.91 -9.64
C ILE A 108 -5.07 -1.87 -10.65
N ASP A 109 -4.29 -2.87 -11.08
CA ASP A 109 -4.70 -3.91 -12.02
C ASP A 109 -5.40 -3.32 -13.28
N GLN A 110 -4.87 -2.18 -13.76
CA GLN A 110 -5.25 -1.47 -14.99
C GLN A 110 -6.67 -0.85 -15.00
N THR A 111 -7.49 -1.12 -14.00
CA THR A 111 -8.91 -0.70 -14.00
C THR A 111 -9.35 0.05 -12.76
N ASN A 112 -8.71 -0.16 -11.62
CA ASN A 112 -9.15 0.41 -10.35
C ASN A 112 -8.39 1.69 -10.03
N TRP A 113 -9.02 2.83 -10.26
CA TRP A 113 -8.47 4.17 -10.03
C TRP A 113 -8.64 4.59 -8.58
N LYS A 114 -7.56 4.93 -7.90
CA LYS A 114 -7.54 5.32 -6.49
C LYS A 114 -6.79 6.64 -6.29
N GLU A 115 -7.36 7.52 -5.50
CA GLU A 115 -6.61 8.66 -4.95
C GLU A 115 -5.54 8.20 -3.95
N ALA A 116 -4.52 9.03 -3.72
CA ALA A 116 -3.49 8.72 -2.74
C ALA A 116 -4.06 8.80 -1.31
N PRO A 117 -4.09 7.70 -0.54
CA PRO A 117 -4.74 7.65 0.76
C PRO A 117 -4.05 8.54 1.81
N ASN A 118 -2.76 8.85 1.60
CA ASN A 118 -1.93 9.61 2.52
C ASN A 118 -1.61 11.04 2.04
N ASN A 119 -2.21 11.48 0.94
CA ASN A 119 -2.06 12.84 0.47
C ASN A 119 -3.28 13.68 0.88
N PRO A 120 -3.12 14.67 1.79
CA PRO A 120 -4.23 15.53 2.21
C PRO A 120 -4.65 16.53 1.12
N ASN A 121 -3.76 16.82 0.16
CA ASN A 121 -4.03 17.76 -0.93
C ASN A 121 -4.86 17.08 -2.03
N ARG A 122 -6.09 17.52 -2.19
CA ARG A 122 -7.06 16.93 -3.12
C ARG A 122 -7.78 18.02 -3.91
N THR A 123 -8.26 17.67 -5.08
CA THR A 123 -9.14 18.50 -5.90
C THR A 123 -10.20 17.61 -6.54
N ASN A 124 -11.39 18.18 -6.80
CA ASN A 124 -12.46 17.44 -7.46
C ASN A 124 -12.03 16.99 -8.86
N ASP A 125 -12.35 15.76 -9.24
CA ASP A 125 -11.99 15.18 -10.53
C ASP A 125 -13.03 15.43 -11.65
N GLY A 126 -14.15 16.07 -11.29
CA GLY A 126 -15.26 16.34 -12.22
C GLY A 126 -16.22 15.16 -12.42
N TYR A 127 -15.97 14.02 -11.78
CA TYR A 127 -16.76 12.79 -11.94
C TYR A 127 -17.32 12.25 -10.62
N GLY A 128 -17.38 13.11 -9.60
CA GLY A 128 -17.89 12.72 -8.26
C GLY A 128 -16.85 12.16 -7.30
N GLY A 129 -15.56 12.17 -7.69
CA GLY A 129 -14.42 11.78 -6.87
C GLY A 129 -13.38 12.90 -6.76
N ASN A 130 -12.17 12.53 -6.34
CA ASN A 130 -11.06 13.46 -6.20
C ASN A 130 -9.81 12.93 -6.91
N ASN A 131 -8.99 13.88 -7.36
CA ASN A 131 -7.58 13.66 -7.69
C ASN A 131 -6.71 14.11 -6.53
N SER A 132 -5.61 13.41 -6.29
CA SER A 132 -4.55 13.87 -5.40
C SER A 132 -3.74 14.97 -6.09
N VAL A 133 -3.27 15.96 -5.32
CA VAL A 133 -2.49 17.09 -5.84
C VAL A 133 -1.03 16.92 -5.49
N LEU A 134 -0.14 17.20 -6.46
CA LEU A 134 1.30 17.17 -6.35
C LEU A 134 1.86 18.56 -6.70
N ASP A 135 2.60 19.16 -5.78
CA ASP A 135 3.35 20.38 -6.00
C ASP A 135 4.85 20.04 -6.13
N VAL A 136 5.44 20.26 -7.31
CA VAL A 136 6.87 20.05 -7.62
C VAL A 136 7.58 21.40 -7.62
N ARG A 137 8.70 21.51 -6.89
CA ARG A 137 9.49 22.73 -6.74
C ARG A 137 10.79 22.66 -7.50
#